data_f03b20904728860765a09da858d6c9b7
#
_entry.id   f03b20904728860765a09da858d6c9b7
#
_cell.length_a   1.000
_cell.length_b   1.000
_cell.length_c   1.000
_cell.angle_alpha   90.00
_cell.angle_beta   90.00
_cell.angle_gamma   90.00
#
_symmetry.space_group_name_H-M   'P 1'
#
loop_
_entity.id
_entity.type
_entity.pdbx_description
1 polymer ?
#
loop_
_entity_poly.entity_id
_entity_poly.type
_entity_poly.pdbx_seq_one_letter_code
_entity_poly.pdbx_strand_id
1 'polypeptide(L)'
;MTTMPVDKGFVVTSPLGPRWGTTHWGVDYGVAGGSGGKPIYAIKDGTVIQSVAASGYGQWIRIDHPASVGGNESVYGHIIPEVREGQQVREGQRIGRINPDSRTNGGVAPHLHIEVYKYSWVGPAQRVVGQTILDPQQVLRGAKWPGESHARPVGKRGGTLYGVDVSEHQDGMSLKRAAREGVEFAIIRTTDGTHRDRCYRSHLEDAESSGLVTAAYHYLRNPSEGTTVAQQVQASLDVMGEKKRPVWIDVETTAGLHVDHIRQCKAEFEKHGVRVIGAYSYVPYWEGSVAPHEPDSHEFGAFWVAAYGKNPHGRPRDIYPGDQHHQWDYPLGNQKPALWQYGSNAQVAGYSVDINAYRGTKAELRALFSGKPEPDEEPSEEEMNKLYRQITTFISGYLGPQIEALQDVWTQLRGPGGKGWAQLGQNDRGQNLTLVDAVAYVIQLLARVLETLARIEKKLEER
;
A
#
# COMPACT_ATOMS: atom_id res chain seq x y z
N MET A 1 8.82 -6.02 6.52
CA MET A 1 8.94 -7.18 7.43
C MET A 1 8.11 -8.31 6.88
N THR A 2 8.19 -9.48 7.46
CA THR A 2 7.43 -10.64 7.00
C THR A 2 6.81 -11.37 8.18
N THR A 3 5.59 -11.89 7.98
CA THR A 3 4.92 -12.79 8.92
C THR A 3 4.97 -14.21 8.39
N MET A 4 5.12 -15.21 9.26
CA MET A 4 5.03 -16.61 8.89
C MET A 4 3.65 -16.89 8.29
N PRO A 5 3.58 -17.66 7.17
CA PRO A 5 2.31 -17.93 6.51
C PRO A 5 1.41 -18.93 7.26
N VAL A 6 1.88 -19.48 8.37
CA VAL A 6 1.23 -20.50 9.20
C VAL A 6 1.42 -20.21 10.68
N ASP A 7 0.62 -20.83 11.54
CA ASP A 7 0.71 -20.69 12.99
C ASP A 7 2.01 -21.27 13.56
N LYS A 8 2.36 -20.85 14.77
CA LYS A 8 3.48 -21.40 15.53
C LYS A 8 3.29 -22.91 15.76
N GLY A 9 4.37 -23.67 15.58
CA GLY A 9 4.37 -25.14 15.67
C GLY A 9 4.41 -25.84 14.32
N PHE A 10 4.15 -25.15 13.20
CA PHE A 10 4.43 -25.68 11.89
C PHE A 10 5.94 -25.78 11.63
N VAL A 11 6.32 -26.80 10.89
CA VAL A 11 7.70 -27.06 10.46
C VAL A 11 7.78 -27.19 8.94
N VAL A 12 8.96 -26.96 8.40
CA VAL A 12 9.22 -27.28 6.98
C VAL A 12 9.23 -28.79 6.81
N THR A 13 8.30 -29.30 6.01
CA THR A 13 8.20 -30.73 5.68
C THR A 13 8.87 -31.05 4.35
N SER A 14 9.01 -30.06 3.46
CA SER A 14 9.77 -30.18 2.22
C SER A 14 10.35 -28.81 1.82
N PRO A 15 11.67 -28.68 1.68
CA PRO A 15 12.30 -27.43 1.24
C PRO A 15 12.23 -27.26 -0.28
N LEU A 16 12.57 -26.04 -0.74
CA LEU A 16 12.85 -25.75 -2.15
C LEU A 16 14.04 -26.60 -2.62
N GLY A 17 13.94 -27.23 -3.79
CA GLY A 17 15.05 -27.94 -4.40
C GLY A 17 14.70 -29.28 -5.03
N PRO A 18 15.69 -30.12 -5.38
CA PRO A 18 15.47 -31.41 -6.01
C PRO A 18 14.64 -32.36 -5.15
N ARG A 19 13.62 -32.98 -5.74
CA ARG A 19 12.73 -33.92 -5.07
C ARG A 19 12.19 -34.96 -6.09
N TRP A 20 12.44 -36.25 -5.86
CA TRP A 20 11.89 -37.36 -6.65
C TRP A 20 12.07 -37.24 -8.18
N GLY A 21 13.26 -36.79 -8.61
CA GLY A 21 13.58 -36.63 -10.05
C GLY A 21 13.02 -35.37 -10.70
N THR A 22 12.41 -34.48 -9.92
CA THR A 22 11.94 -33.16 -10.33
C THR A 22 12.41 -32.07 -9.35
N THR A 23 12.01 -30.83 -9.57
CA THR A 23 12.31 -29.71 -8.66
C THR A 23 11.05 -29.30 -7.92
N HIS A 24 11.12 -29.26 -6.61
CA HIS A 24 10.13 -28.63 -5.74
C HIS A 24 10.38 -27.13 -5.72
N TRP A 25 9.46 -26.33 -6.26
CA TRP A 25 9.66 -24.91 -6.50
C TRP A 25 9.23 -24.00 -5.34
N GLY A 26 8.85 -24.56 -4.22
CA GLY A 26 8.44 -23.84 -3.02
C GLY A 26 8.89 -24.52 -1.75
N VAL A 27 8.25 -24.16 -0.67
CA VAL A 27 8.44 -24.77 0.65
C VAL A 27 7.10 -25.29 1.15
N ASP A 28 7.09 -26.52 1.63
CA ASP A 28 5.92 -27.13 2.25
C ASP A 28 6.00 -26.99 3.78
N TYR A 29 4.91 -26.50 4.37
CA TYR A 29 4.75 -26.40 5.82
C TYR A 29 3.68 -27.37 6.31
N GLY A 30 4.03 -28.16 7.31
CA GLY A 30 3.12 -29.08 7.98
C GLY A 30 3.24 -29.03 9.51
N VAL A 31 2.25 -29.56 10.21
CA VAL A 31 2.23 -29.63 11.68
C VAL A 31 1.82 -31.03 12.14
N ALA A 32 2.43 -31.47 13.26
CA ALA A 32 2.07 -32.73 13.91
C ALA A 32 0.56 -32.72 14.30
N GLY A 33 -0.10 -33.86 14.12
CA GLY A 33 -1.55 -33.99 14.35
C GLY A 33 -2.44 -33.56 13.19
N GLY A 34 -1.84 -33.11 12.06
CA GLY A 34 -2.56 -32.80 10.82
C GLY A 34 -2.71 -31.30 10.56
N SER A 35 -2.48 -30.93 9.31
CA SER A 35 -2.48 -29.54 8.86
C SER A 35 -3.84 -29.08 8.29
N GLY A 36 -4.74 -30.01 7.93
CA GLY A 36 -6.01 -29.70 7.29
C GLY A 36 -6.90 -28.76 8.11
N GLY A 37 -7.46 -27.73 7.46
CA GLY A 37 -8.31 -26.72 8.09
C GLY A 37 -7.57 -25.63 8.86
N LYS A 38 -6.25 -25.75 9.07
CA LYS A 38 -5.44 -24.74 9.78
C LYS A 38 -5.37 -23.44 8.95
N PRO A 39 -5.40 -22.27 9.59
CA PRO A 39 -5.38 -20.98 8.89
C PRO A 39 -4.04 -20.74 8.21
N ILE A 40 -4.09 -19.93 7.14
CA ILE A 40 -2.91 -19.40 6.47
C ILE A 40 -2.99 -17.87 6.39
N TYR A 41 -1.83 -17.23 6.33
CA TYR A 41 -1.69 -15.79 6.49
C TYR A 41 -0.82 -15.18 5.39
N ALA A 42 -1.13 -13.93 5.01
CA ALA A 42 -0.32 -13.16 4.07
C ALA A 42 1.05 -12.84 4.68
N ILE A 43 2.12 -13.13 3.95
CA ILE A 43 3.49 -12.87 4.44
C ILE A 43 3.86 -11.40 4.48
N LYS A 44 3.18 -10.54 3.69
CA LYS A 44 3.37 -9.08 3.59
C LYS A 44 2.05 -8.42 3.19
N ASP A 45 1.99 -7.08 3.31
CA ASP A 45 0.92 -6.29 2.69
C ASP A 45 0.92 -6.49 1.17
N GLY A 46 -0.25 -6.51 0.53
CA GLY A 46 -0.33 -6.68 -0.92
C GLY A 46 -1.74 -6.71 -1.47
N THR A 47 -1.83 -6.91 -2.78
CA THR A 47 -3.08 -7.07 -3.52
C THR A 47 -3.21 -8.52 -3.98
N VAL A 48 -4.34 -9.14 -3.70
CA VAL A 48 -4.67 -10.47 -4.25
C VAL A 48 -4.87 -10.33 -5.76
N ILE A 49 -3.97 -10.91 -6.55
CA ILE A 49 -4.03 -10.84 -8.01
C ILE A 49 -4.66 -12.09 -8.63
N GLN A 50 -4.74 -13.18 -7.88
CA GLN A 50 -5.52 -14.38 -8.24
C GLN A 50 -5.98 -15.12 -6.99
N SER A 51 -7.20 -15.70 -7.05
CA SER A 51 -7.79 -16.55 -6.02
C SER A 51 -8.71 -17.56 -6.70
N VAL A 52 -8.13 -18.59 -7.32
CA VAL A 52 -8.81 -19.52 -8.24
C VAL A 52 -8.26 -20.95 -8.13
N ALA A 53 -8.90 -21.88 -8.81
CA ALA A 53 -8.37 -23.23 -9.02
C ALA A 53 -7.13 -23.20 -9.93
N ALA A 54 -6.09 -23.96 -9.57
CA ALA A 54 -4.84 -24.05 -10.32
C ALA A 54 -4.34 -25.50 -10.40
N SER A 55 -3.90 -25.90 -11.58
CA SER A 55 -3.39 -27.25 -11.83
C SER A 55 -2.18 -27.53 -10.95
N GLY A 56 -2.19 -28.65 -10.26
CA GLY A 56 -1.15 -29.06 -9.31
C GLY A 56 -1.27 -28.47 -7.92
N TYR A 57 -1.99 -27.36 -7.75
CA TYR A 57 -2.15 -26.65 -6.46
C TYR A 57 -3.55 -26.88 -5.82
N GLY A 58 -4.50 -27.50 -6.52
CA GLY A 58 -5.90 -27.49 -6.13
C GLY A 58 -6.50 -26.10 -6.29
N GLN A 59 -6.45 -25.30 -5.24
CA GLN A 59 -6.69 -23.86 -5.30
C GLN A 59 -5.45 -23.11 -4.82
N TRP A 60 -5.26 -21.91 -5.33
CA TRP A 60 -4.19 -21.02 -4.93
C TRP A 60 -4.66 -19.58 -4.71
N ILE A 61 -3.85 -18.87 -3.95
CA ILE A 61 -3.87 -17.40 -3.85
C ILE A 61 -2.53 -16.88 -4.36
N ARG A 62 -2.54 -15.84 -5.18
CA ARG A 62 -1.35 -15.08 -5.58
C ARG A 62 -1.51 -13.66 -5.06
N ILE A 63 -0.47 -13.14 -4.40
CA ILE A 63 -0.46 -11.79 -3.82
C ILE A 63 0.74 -11.03 -4.37
N ASP A 64 0.47 -9.90 -5.02
CA ASP A 64 1.49 -8.93 -5.42
C ASP A 64 1.78 -7.98 -4.27
N HIS A 65 3.06 -7.88 -3.90
CA HIS A 65 3.52 -7.06 -2.79
C HIS A 65 4.17 -5.78 -3.31
N PRO A 66 3.74 -4.58 -2.86
CA PRO A 66 4.30 -3.33 -3.34
C PRO A 66 5.77 -3.17 -2.94
N ALA A 67 6.50 -2.36 -3.72
CA ALA A 67 7.93 -2.09 -3.47
C ALA A 67 8.20 -1.53 -2.07
N SER A 68 7.24 -0.79 -1.49
CA SER A 68 7.32 -0.25 -0.12
C SER A 68 7.49 -1.31 0.98
N VAL A 69 7.07 -2.56 0.72
CA VAL A 69 7.29 -3.70 1.63
C VAL A 69 8.32 -4.69 1.08
N GLY A 70 9.13 -4.25 0.12
CA GLY A 70 10.22 -5.03 -0.47
C GLY A 70 9.82 -5.84 -1.71
N GLY A 71 8.68 -5.51 -2.35
CA GLY A 71 8.21 -6.15 -3.57
C GLY A 71 7.98 -7.66 -3.42
N ASN A 72 8.08 -8.38 -4.51
CA ASN A 72 7.87 -9.81 -4.67
C ASN A 72 6.41 -10.19 -4.95
N GLU A 73 6.20 -11.40 -5.40
CA GLU A 73 4.90 -12.04 -5.46
C GLU A 73 4.92 -13.33 -4.64
N SER A 74 3.92 -13.57 -3.81
CA SER A 74 3.77 -14.82 -3.06
C SER A 74 2.62 -15.66 -3.59
N VAL A 75 2.82 -16.97 -3.60
CA VAL A 75 1.85 -17.97 -4.05
C VAL A 75 1.59 -18.95 -2.92
N TYR A 76 0.33 -19.20 -2.63
CA TYR A 76 -0.12 -20.13 -1.58
C TYR A 76 -0.96 -21.23 -2.24
N GLY A 77 -0.50 -22.46 -2.17
CA GLY A 77 -1.16 -23.63 -2.78
C GLY A 77 -1.73 -24.62 -1.77
N HIS A 78 -2.56 -25.54 -2.25
CA HIS A 78 -3.24 -26.62 -1.51
C HIS A 78 -4.19 -26.08 -0.41
N ILE A 79 -4.91 -25.02 -0.71
CA ILE A 79 -5.66 -24.21 0.24
C ILE A 79 -7.14 -24.06 -0.15
N ILE A 80 -7.93 -23.56 0.77
CA ILE A 80 -9.26 -23.01 0.51
C ILE A 80 -9.16 -21.49 0.74
N PRO A 81 -9.27 -20.66 -0.31
CA PRO A 81 -9.20 -19.22 -0.19
C PRO A 81 -10.34 -18.62 0.66
N GLU A 82 -10.03 -17.57 1.42
CA GLU A 82 -11.00 -16.75 2.16
C GLU A 82 -10.92 -15.27 1.72
N VAL A 83 -10.15 -15.01 0.66
CA VAL A 83 -9.99 -13.70 0.02
C VAL A 83 -10.26 -13.82 -1.48
N ARG A 84 -10.60 -12.70 -2.12
CA ARG A 84 -10.93 -12.64 -3.56
C ARG A 84 -9.93 -11.77 -4.33
N GLU A 85 -9.87 -11.96 -5.63
CA GLU A 85 -9.10 -11.13 -6.55
C GLU A 85 -9.47 -9.64 -6.41
N GLY A 86 -8.46 -8.76 -6.46
CA GLY A 86 -8.55 -7.32 -6.22
C GLY A 86 -8.56 -6.91 -4.74
N GLN A 87 -8.69 -7.84 -3.81
CA GLN A 87 -8.71 -7.53 -2.39
C GLN A 87 -7.32 -7.12 -1.88
N GLN A 88 -7.27 -6.00 -1.16
CA GLN A 88 -6.09 -5.62 -0.38
C GLN A 88 -6.00 -6.49 0.87
N VAL A 89 -4.80 -6.99 1.16
CA VAL A 89 -4.51 -7.77 2.36
C VAL A 89 -3.34 -7.16 3.11
N ARG A 90 -3.35 -7.31 4.41
CA ARG A 90 -2.26 -6.87 5.29
C ARG A 90 -1.36 -8.03 5.66
N GLU A 91 -0.11 -7.74 5.95
CA GLU A 91 0.81 -8.68 6.56
C GLU A 91 0.20 -9.32 7.81
N GLY A 92 0.25 -10.65 7.91
CA GLY A 92 -0.36 -11.40 9.01
C GLY A 92 -1.88 -11.52 8.95
N GLN A 93 -2.54 -10.96 7.94
CA GLN A 93 -3.96 -11.17 7.74
C GLN A 93 -4.23 -12.60 7.32
N ARG A 94 -5.24 -13.22 7.93
CA ARG A 94 -5.74 -14.52 7.48
C ARG A 94 -6.33 -14.39 6.08
N ILE A 95 -5.86 -15.25 5.17
CA ILE A 95 -6.25 -15.24 3.75
C ILE A 95 -6.90 -16.54 3.29
N GLY A 96 -6.87 -17.57 4.12
CA GLY A 96 -7.45 -18.87 3.80
C GLY A 96 -7.13 -19.91 4.86
N ARG A 97 -7.33 -21.16 4.49
CA ARG A 97 -6.99 -22.33 5.30
C ARG A 97 -6.46 -23.46 4.43
N ILE A 98 -5.65 -24.34 5.00
CA ILE A 98 -5.14 -25.53 4.34
C ILE A 98 -6.32 -26.44 3.99
N ASN A 99 -6.41 -26.88 2.73
CA ASN A 99 -7.50 -27.75 2.28
C ASN A 99 -7.35 -29.16 2.89
N PRO A 100 -8.30 -29.61 3.69
CA PRO A 100 -8.23 -30.93 4.32
C PRO A 100 -8.55 -32.10 3.36
N ASP A 101 -9.18 -31.84 2.21
CA ASP A 101 -9.61 -32.84 1.26
C ASP A 101 -8.58 -33.01 0.14
N SER A 102 -7.83 -34.15 0.18
CA SER A 102 -6.81 -34.47 -0.83
C SER A 102 -7.37 -34.60 -2.25
N ARG A 103 -8.66 -34.89 -2.41
CA ARG A 103 -9.30 -35.01 -3.74
C ARG A 103 -9.43 -33.64 -4.44
N THR A 104 -9.43 -32.56 -3.69
CA THR A 104 -9.63 -31.19 -4.20
C THR A 104 -8.44 -30.25 -3.97
N ASN A 105 -7.41 -30.72 -3.25
CA ASN A 105 -6.22 -29.91 -2.94
C ASN A 105 -5.03 -30.14 -3.89
N GLY A 106 -5.25 -30.79 -5.03
CA GLY A 106 -4.17 -31.16 -5.97
C GLY A 106 -3.64 -32.58 -5.78
N GLY A 107 -4.32 -33.44 -4.99
CA GLY A 107 -4.00 -34.86 -4.83
C GLY A 107 -2.92 -35.16 -3.78
N VAL A 108 -2.67 -34.23 -2.84
CA VAL A 108 -1.60 -34.35 -1.84
C VAL A 108 -2.14 -34.42 -0.41
N ALA A 109 -1.30 -34.84 0.54
CA ALA A 109 -1.62 -34.74 1.96
C ALA A 109 -1.78 -33.25 2.36
N PRO A 110 -2.69 -32.90 3.28
CA PRO A 110 -2.91 -31.51 3.68
C PRO A 110 -1.65 -30.83 4.22
N HIS A 111 -1.19 -29.77 3.55
CA HIS A 111 -0.07 -28.93 3.93
C HIS A 111 -0.23 -27.55 3.26
N LEU A 112 0.53 -26.54 3.68
CA LEU A 112 0.68 -25.30 2.92
C LEU A 112 1.91 -25.44 2.03
N HIS A 113 1.73 -25.25 0.72
CA HIS A 113 2.80 -24.99 -0.23
C HIS A 113 2.93 -23.50 -0.46
N ILE A 114 4.13 -22.91 -0.31
CA ILE A 114 4.38 -21.51 -0.57
C ILE A 114 5.55 -21.32 -1.53
N GLU A 115 5.37 -20.45 -2.53
CA GLU A 115 6.41 -19.98 -3.43
C GLU A 115 6.56 -18.46 -3.29
N VAL A 116 7.77 -17.94 -3.51
CA VAL A 116 8.01 -16.49 -3.57
C VAL A 116 8.77 -16.16 -4.85
N TYR A 117 8.18 -15.32 -5.68
CA TYR A 117 8.77 -14.85 -6.93
C TYR A 117 9.39 -13.48 -6.74
N LYS A 118 10.56 -13.28 -7.35
CA LYS A 118 11.29 -12.01 -7.21
C LYS A 118 10.52 -10.83 -7.79
N TYR A 119 9.77 -11.06 -8.86
CA TYR A 119 8.96 -10.06 -9.55
C TYR A 119 7.52 -10.55 -9.67
N SER A 120 7.25 -11.47 -10.61
CA SER A 120 5.96 -12.07 -10.84
C SER A 120 6.09 -13.57 -11.07
N TRP A 121 5.00 -14.29 -10.90
CA TRP A 121 4.95 -15.72 -11.16
C TRP A 121 5.36 -16.02 -12.60
N VAL A 122 6.18 -17.05 -12.78
CA VAL A 122 6.59 -17.59 -14.07
C VAL A 122 6.37 -19.09 -14.13
N GLY A 123 6.16 -19.60 -15.35
CA GLY A 123 6.00 -21.04 -15.58
C GLY A 123 7.24 -21.86 -15.23
N PRO A 124 7.10 -23.19 -15.01
CA PRO A 124 8.22 -24.04 -14.56
C PRO A 124 9.50 -23.94 -15.40
N ALA A 125 9.40 -23.77 -16.71
CA ALA A 125 10.54 -23.64 -17.61
C ALA A 125 11.35 -22.35 -17.42
N GLN A 126 10.77 -21.34 -16.78
CA GLN A 126 11.38 -20.02 -16.56
C GLN A 126 11.84 -19.82 -15.12
N ARG A 127 11.67 -20.83 -14.25
CA ARG A 127 12.04 -20.75 -12.83
C ARG A 127 13.53 -20.96 -12.65
N VAL A 128 14.21 -19.99 -12.10
CA VAL A 128 15.63 -20.02 -11.75
C VAL A 128 15.77 -19.47 -10.32
N VAL A 129 16.28 -20.31 -9.42
CA VAL A 129 16.46 -19.94 -8.00
C VAL A 129 17.42 -18.76 -7.88
N GLY A 130 17.02 -17.74 -7.12
CA GLY A 130 17.75 -16.49 -6.93
C GLY A 130 17.56 -15.45 -8.05
N GLN A 131 17.03 -15.85 -9.21
CA GLN A 131 16.77 -14.95 -10.34
C GLN A 131 15.28 -14.65 -10.51
N THR A 132 14.45 -15.66 -10.67
CA THR A 132 12.99 -15.50 -10.85
C THR A 132 12.21 -16.00 -9.64
N ILE A 133 12.69 -17.04 -8.96
CA ILE A 133 12.11 -17.56 -7.75
C ILE A 133 13.09 -17.46 -6.58
N LEU A 134 12.60 -17.07 -5.41
CA LEU A 134 13.38 -16.93 -4.18
C LEU A 134 13.09 -18.12 -3.25
N ASP A 135 14.07 -18.48 -2.43
CA ASP A 135 13.83 -19.47 -1.37
C ASP A 135 12.93 -18.87 -0.27
N PRO A 136 11.70 -19.38 -0.08
CA PRO A 136 10.79 -18.88 0.95
C PRO A 136 11.39 -18.94 2.36
N GLN A 137 12.27 -19.89 2.66
CA GLN A 137 12.92 -19.96 3.97
C GLN A 137 13.89 -18.78 4.22
N GLN A 138 14.53 -18.28 3.15
CA GLN A 138 15.37 -17.09 3.26
C GLN A 138 14.54 -15.82 3.37
N VAL A 139 13.46 -15.72 2.58
CA VAL A 139 12.52 -14.57 2.64
C VAL A 139 11.84 -14.47 4.01
N LEU A 140 11.52 -15.61 4.62
CA LEU A 140 10.87 -15.70 5.93
C LEU A 140 11.85 -15.78 7.11
N ARG A 141 13.16 -15.64 6.87
CA ARG A 141 14.13 -15.64 7.96
C ARG A 141 13.88 -14.47 8.91
N GLY A 142 13.61 -14.78 10.17
CA GLY A 142 13.24 -13.78 11.18
C GLY A 142 11.81 -13.26 11.08
N ALA A 143 10.97 -13.91 10.26
CA ALA A 143 9.54 -13.62 10.21
C ALA A 143 8.89 -13.92 11.56
N LYS A 144 7.91 -13.11 11.92
CA LYS A 144 7.11 -13.28 13.14
C LYS A 144 6.01 -14.29 12.93
N TRP A 145 5.52 -14.87 14.00
CA TRP A 145 4.35 -15.73 13.95
C TRP A 145 3.07 -14.90 13.91
N PRO A 146 2.00 -15.38 13.25
CA PRO A 146 0.70 -14.72 13.29
C PRO A 146 0.23 -14.50 14.73
N GLY A 147 -0.30 -13.30 15.00
CA GLY A 147 -0.73 -12.92 16.36
C GLY A 147 0.40 -12.48 17.30
N GLU A 148 1.67 -12.71 16.97
CA GLU A 148 2.75 -12.01 17.67
C GLU A 148 2.67 -10.54 17.26
N SER A 149 2.42 -9.66 18.22
CA SER A 149 2.30 -8.24 17.95
C SER A 149 3.52 -7.78 17.15
N HIS A 150 3.26 -7.23 16.00
CA HIS A 150 4.27 -6.52 15.25
C HIS A 150 4.68 -5.28 16.05
N ALA A 151 5.59 -5.47 17.01
CA ALA A 151 6.54 -4.41 17.21
C ALA A 151 7.26 -4.30 15.88
N ARG A 152 6.77 -3.45 14.94
CA ARG A 152 7.57 -3.00 13.81
C ARG A 152 8.97 -2.77 14.37
N PRO A 153 10.04 -3.32 13.78
CA PRO A 153 11.34 -2.77 14.05
C PRO A 153 11.21 -1.32 13.66
N VAL A 154 11.42 -0.48 14.64
CA VAL A 154 11.54 0.95 14.49
C VAL A 154 12.75 1.21 13.58
N GLY A 155 12.53 1.19 12.27
CA GLY A 155 13.13 2.19 11.45
C GLY A 155 12.58 3.46 12.04
N LYS A 156 13.44 4.31 12.65
CA LYS A 156 13.10 5.46 13.49
C LYS A 156 11.62 5.83 13.36
N ARG A 157 10.76 5.31 14.27
CA ARG A 157 9.43 5.88 14.46
C ARG A 157 9.72 7.33 14.76
N GLY A 158 9.26 8.21 13.90
CA GLY A 158 9.02 9.54 14.35
C GLY A 158 8.26 9.37 15.66
N GLY A 159 8.79 9.89 16.75
CA GLY A 159 8.15 9.72 18.06
C GLY A 159 6.72 10.22 17.99
N THR A 160 5.93 10.00 19.03
CA THR A 160 4.61 10.61 19.11
C THR A 160 4.73 12.11 18.96
N LEU A 161 4.08 12.66 17.95
CA LEU A 161 3.97 14.09 17.73
C LEU A 161 2.84 14.62 18.59
N TYR A 162 3.09 15.73 19.28
CA TYR A 162 2.07 16.42 20.06
C TYR A 162 1.61 17.68 19.33
N GLY A 163 0.30 17.90 19.31
CA GLY A 163 -0.29 19.07 18.68
C GLY A 163 -1.42 19.66 19.49
N VAL A 164 -1.70 20.91 19.24
CA VAL A 164 -2.83 21.62 19.85
C VAL A 164 -3.95 21.82 18.81
N ASP A 165 -5.19 21.82 19.27
CA ASP A 165 -6.24 22.47 18.51
C ASP A 165 -6.64 23.75 19.23
N VAL A 166 -6.83 24.80 18.44
CA VAL A 166 -7.00 26.17 18.95
C VAL A 166 -8.06 26.95 18.19
N SER A 167 -8.62 27.90 18.88
CA SER A 167 -9.65 28.81 18.37
C SER A 167 -9.45 30.20 18.97
N GLU A 168 -10.40 31.09 18.81
CA GLU A 168 -10.42 32.40 19.49
C GLU A 168 -10.45 32.30 21.02
N HIS A 169 -10.74 31.12 21.59
CA HIS A 169 -10.61 30.88 23.03
C HIS A 169 -9.15 30.94 23.51
N GLN A 170 -8.20 30.73 22.61
CA GLN A 170 -6.77 30.85 22.85
C GLN A 170 -6.20 32.16 22.25
N ASP A 171 -7.01 33.23 22.17
CA ASP A 171 -6.55 34.54 21.68
C ASP A 171 -5.31 35.01 22.44
N GLY A 172 -4.29 35.46 21.70
CA GLY A 172 -3.00 35.84 22.23
C GLY A 172 -2.01 34.73 22.55
N MET A 173 -2.40 33.44 22.36
CA MET A 173 -1.47 32.32 22.51
C MET A 173 -0.43 32.35 21.40
N SER A 174 0.86 32.21 21.75
CA SER A 174 1.93 32.10 20.77
C SER A 174 2.18 30.65 20.40
N LEU A 175 1.86 30.28 19.14
CA LEU A 175 2.16 28.96 18.59
C LEU A 175 3.68 28.83 18.33
N LYS A 176 4.39 29.88 18.12
CA LYS A 176 5.86 29.89 18.11
C LYS A 176 6.46 29.48 19.46
N ARG A 177 5.85 29.90 20.56
CA ARG A 177 6.26 29.45 21.90
C ARG A 177 5.85 27.97 22.09
N ALA A 178 4.66 27.59 21.66
CA ALA A 178 4.20 26.21 21.70
C ALA A 178 5.16 25.27 20.95
N ALA A 179 5.64 25.65 19.77
CA ALA A 179 6.64 24.89 19.01
C ALA A 179 7.95 24.68 19.79
N ARG A 180 8.43 25.73 20.51
CA ARG A 180 9.62 25.61 21.37
C ARG A 180 9.39 24.70 22.57
N GLU A 181 8.16 24.57 23.03
CA GLU A 181 7.74 23.68 24.12
C GLU A 181 7.46 22.24 23.66
N GLY A 182 7.68 21.94 22.35
CA GLY A 182 7.60 20.59 21.77
C GLY A 182 6.29 20.27 21.09
N VAL A 183 5.45 21.25 20.80
CA VAL A 183 4.29 21.11 19.90
C VAL A 183 4.79 21.04 18.45
N GLU A 184 4.26 20.15 17.65
CA GLU A 184 4.72 19.87 16.30
C GLU A 184 3.65 20.09 15.22
N PHE A 185 2.36 20.18 15.64
CA PHE A 185 1.26 20.51 14.74
C PHE A 185 0.17 21.33 15.44
N ALA A 186 -0.61 22.04 14.64
CA ALA A 186 -1.76 22.81 15.11
C ALA A 186 -2.96 22.62 14.19
N ILE A 187 -4.13 22.39 14.78
CA ILE A 187 -5.42 22.31 14.07
C ILE A 187 -6.22 23.54 14.50
N ILE A 188 -6.59 24.41 13.56
CA ILE A 188 -7.05 25.75 13.86
C ILE A 188 -8.50 25.91 13.40
N ARG A 189 -9.39 26.37 14.30
CA ARG A 189 -10.80 26.57 13.98
C ARG A 189 -10.99 27.68 12.94
N THR A 190 -11.74 27.38 11.90
CA THR A 190 -12.21 28.38 10.95
C THR A 190 -13.51 29.02 11.42
N THR A 191 -14.46 28.16 11.77
CA THR A 191 -15.83 28.58 12.13
C THR A 191 -16.47 27.63 13.12
N ASP A 192 -17.43 28.15 13.87
CA ASP A 192 -18.44 27.44 14.62
C ASP A 192 -19.79 27.73 13.96
N GLY A 193 -20.33 26.78 13.19
CA GLY A 193 -21.43 27.06 12.29
C GLY A 193 -21.05 28.18 11.30
N THR A 194 -21.78 29.30 11.35
CA THR A 194 -21.45 30.52 10.56
C THR A 194 -20.65 31.55 11.33
N HIS A 195 -20.42 31.33 12.65
CA HIS A 195 -19.55 32.22 13.43
C HIS A 195 -18.11 32.07 12.98
N ARG A 196 -17.50 33.20 12.55
CA ARG A 196 -16.16 33.25 11.99
C ARG A 196 -15.13 33.44 13.10
N ASP A 197 -14.18 32.52 13.22
CA ASP A 197 -13.13 32.61 14.20
C ASP A 197 -12.15 33.73 13.84
N ARG A 198 -12.09 34.76 14.72
CA ARG A 198 -11.27 35.96 14.50
C ARG A 198 -9.76 35.69 14.60
N CYS A 199 -9.36 34.62 15.27
CA CYS A 199 -7.96 34.25 15.49
C CYS A 199 -7.39 33.28 14.45
N TYR A 200 -8.24 32.73 13.54
CA TYR A 200 -7.79 31.75 12.56
C TYR A 200 -6.52 32.18 11.82
N ARG A 201 -6.51 33.36 11.23
CA ARG A 201 -5.38 33.86 10.41
C ARG A 201 -4.13 34.08 11.23
N SER A 202 -4.23 34.74 12.40
CA SER A 202 -3.09 34.97 13.26
C SER A 202 -2.48 33.70 13.82
N HIS A 203 -3.32 32.72 14.23
CA HIS A 203 -2.85 31.42 14.67
C HIS A 203 -2.18 30.65 13.52
N LEU A 204 -2.78 30.68 12.32
CA LEU A 204 -2.20 29.99 11.16
C LEU A 204 -0.83 30.54 10.78
N GLU A 205 -0.70 31.87 10.71
CA GLU A 205 0.57 32.53 10.39
C GLU A 205 1.66 32.26 11.44
N ASP A 206 1.32 32.31 12.74
CA ASP A 206 2.28 32.00 13.81
C ASP A 206 2.69 30.54 13.80
N ALA A 207 1.75 29.61 13.56
CA ALA A 207 2.02 28.17 13.43
C ALA A 207 2.93 27.85 12.24
N GLU A 208 2.58 28.33 11.04
CA GLU A 208 3.34 28.05 9.82
C GLU A 208 4.74 28.67 9.83
N SER A 209 4.86 29.92 10.30
CA SER A 209 6.16 30.57 10.46
C SER A 209 7.07 29.86 11.47
N SER A 210 6.50 29.05 12.33
CA SER A 210 7.21 28.27 13.35
C SER A 210 7.46 26.81 12.94
N GLY A 211 7.11 26.43 11.69
CA GLY A 211 7.33 25.09 11.15
C GLY A 211 6.40 24.01 11.69
N LEU A 212 5.27 24.39 12.28
CA LEU A 212 4.23 23.45 12.68
C LEU A 212 3.51 22.90 11.44
N VAL A 213 3.10 21.64 11.51
CA VAL A 213 2.18 21.07 10.52
C VAL A 213 0.78 21.59 10.83
N THR A 214 0.09 22.15 9.84
CA THR A 214 -1.20 22.82 10.07
C THR A 214 -2.36 22.16 9.33
N ALA A 215 -3.52 22.16 9.97
CA ALA A 215 -4.81 21.88 9.39
C ALA A 215 -5.86 22.84 9.94
N ALA A 216 -7.01 22.90 9.29
CA ALA A 216 -8.17 23.62 9.78
C ALA A 216 -9.18 22.67 10.42
N TYR A 217 -10.09 23.20 11.25
CA TYR A 217 -11.32 22.50 11.57
C TYR A 217 -12.52 23.42 11.49
N HIS A 218 -13.68 22.83 11.22
CA HIS A 218 -14.98 23.47 11.15
C HIS A 218 -15.92 22.76 12.10
N TYR A 219 -16.45 23.46 13.11
CA TYR A 219 -17.48 22.95 14.01
C TYR A 219 -18.83 22.95 13.28
N LEU A 220 -19.34 21.78 12.96
CA LEU A 220 -20.57 21.62 12.20
C LEU A 220 -21.79 21.73 13.12
N ARG A 221 -22.60 22.77 12.92
CA ARG A 221 -23.89 22.94 13.60
C ARG A 221 -25.01 22.21 12.87
N ASN A 222 -26.00 21.72 13.63
CA ASN A 222 -27.22 21.20 13.03
C ASN A 222 -27.96 22.31 12.28
N PRO A 223 -28.45 22.09 11.04
CA PRO A 223 -29.25 23.07 10.33
C PRO A 223 -30.47 23.57 11.08
N SER A 224 -31.02 22.79 12.04
CA SER A 224 -32.09 23.24 12.94
C SER A 224 -31.70 24.41 13.86
N GLU A 225 -30.40 24.68 13.99
CA GLU A 225 -29.85 25.83 14.75
C GLU A 225 -29.88 27.14 13.92
N GLY A 226 -30.49 27.14 12.73
CA GLY A 226 -30.78 28.34 11.95
C GLY A 226 -29.87 28.64 10.75
N THR A 227 -28.93 27.78 10.45
CA THR A 227 -28.00 27.96 9.31
C THR A 227 -27.86 26.66 8.50
N THR A 228 -27.90 26.75 7.18
CA THR A 228 -27.68 25.57 6.32
C THR A 228 -26.21 25.15 6.32
N VAL A 229 -25.95 23.86 6.06
CA VAL A 229 -24.57 23.35 5.92
C VAL A 229 -23.76 24.14 4.86
N ALA A 230 -24.38 24.48 3.73
CA ALA A 230 -23.72 25.28 2.69
C ALA A 230 -23.32 26.68 3.17
N GLN A 231 -24.17 27.34 3.98
CA GLN A 231 -23.82 28.65 4.58
C GLN A 231 -22.67 28.53 5.58
N GLN A 232 -22.63 27.46 6.37
CA GLN A 232 -21.55 27.20 7.32
C GLN A 232 -20.21 26.96 6.60
N VAL A 233 -20.22 26.11 5.57
CA VAL A 233 -19.04 25.86 4.74
C VAL A 233 -18.58 27.14 4.04
N GLN A 234 -19.49 27.95 3.48
CA GLN A 234 -19.12 29.22 2.86
C GLN A 234 -18.46 30.16 3.86
N ALA A 235 -18.98 30.25 5.08
CA ALA A 235 -18.35 31.06 6.13
C ALA A 235 -16.92 30.59 6.47
N SER A 236 -16.71 29.27 6.51
CA SER A 236 -15.39 28.67 6.72
C SER A 236 -14.42 29.01 5.56
N LEU A 237 -14.89 28.90 4.31
CA LEU A 237 -14.11 29.26 3.12
C LEU A 237 -13.74 30.75 3.11
N ASP A 238 -14.64 31.63 3.52
CA ASP A 238 -14.37 33.07 3.62
C ASP A 238 -13.27 33.38 4.65
N VAL A 239 -13.26 32.65 5.78
CA VAL A 239 -12.21 32.77 6.81
C VAL A 239 -10.88 32.27 6.28
N MET A 240 -10.84 31.14 5.58
CA MET A 240 -9.61 30.59 4.97
C MET A 240 -9.04 31.55 3.91
N GLY A 241 -9.90 32.20 3.13
CA GLY A 241 -9.49 33.07 2.02
C GLY A 241 -8.81 32.29 0.89
N GLU A 242 -7.77 32.90 0.30
CA GLU A 242 -7.05 32.29 -0.84
C GLU A 242 -6.22 31.06 -0.43
N LYS A 243 -5.66 31.08 0.77
CA LYS A 243 -4.80 30.02 1.30
C LYS A 243 -5.63 28.92 1.99
N LYS A 244 -6.38 28.18 1.22
CA LYS A 244 -7.19 27.05 1.73
C LYS A 244 -6.32 26.00 2.40
N ARG A 245 -6.77 25.47 3.54
CA ARG A 245 -6.12 24.37 4.26
C ARG A 245 -7.04 23.16 4.29
N PRO A 246 -6.48 21.94 4.32
CA PRO A 246 -7.26 20.75 4.59
C PRO A 246 -8.03 20.89 5.91
N VAL A 247 -9.25 20.37 5.95
CA VAL A 247 -10.17 20.63 7.07
C VAL A 247 -10.65 19.32 7.72
N TRP A 248 -10.76 19.34 9.03
CA TRP A 248 -11.49 18.36 9.81
C TRP A 248 -12.93 18.87 10.03
N ILE A 249 -13.90 17.96 9.91
CA ILE A 249 -15.28 18.23 10.27
C ILE A 249 -15.47 17.83 11.73
N ASP A 250 -15.75 18.79 12.58
CA ASP A 250 -16.00 18.60 13.99
C ASP A 250 -17.48 18.30 14.21
N VAL A 251 -17.76 17.11 14.75
CA VAL A 251 -19.09 16.48 14.83
C VAL A 251 -19.41 16.23 16.29
N GLU A 252 -19.91 17.27 16.99
CA GLU A 252 -20.24 17.18 18.42
C GLU A 252 -21.33 18.15 18.90
N THR A 253 -22.06 18.82 17.98
CA THR A 253 -23.09 19.80 18.38
C THR A 253 -24.19 19.16 19.22
N THR A 254 -24.56 19.84 20.32
CA THR A 254 -25.57 19.33 21.28
C THR A 254 -26.96 19.09 20.69
N ALA A 255 -27.28 19.74 19.57
CA ALA A 255 -28.52 19.51 18.83
C ALA A 255 -28.54 18.13 18.10
N GLY A 256 -27.45 17.37 18.15
CA GLY A 256 -27.29 16.15 17.37
C GLY A 256 -27.09 16.42 15.88
N LEU A 257 -26.62 15.44 15.14
CA LEU A 257 -26.45 15.54 13.68
C LEU A 257 -27.03 14.30 13.00
N HIS A 258 -27.59 14.50 11.81
CA HIS A 258 -27.85 13.39 10.90
C HIS A 258 -26.59 13.17 10.06
N VAL A 259 -26.28 11.91 9.74
CA VAL A 259 -25.11 11.55 8.91
C VAL A 259 -25.07 12.32 7.58
N ASP A 260 -26.24 12.62 7.00
CA ASP A 260 -26.32 13.39 5.75
C ASP A 260 -25.84 14.84 5.89
N HIS A 261 -25.90 15.44 7.10
CA HIS A 261 -25.32 16.77 7.32
C HIS A 261 -23.78 16.71 7.20
N ILE A 262 -23.15 15.64 7.70
CA ILE A 262 -21.71 15.42 7.60
C ILE A 262 -21.30 15.14 6.14
N ARG A 263 -22.09 14.31 5.43
CA ARG A 263 -21.91 14.05 3.98
C ARG A 263 -22.00 15.34 3.17
N GLN A 264 -23.01 16.15 3.43
CA GLN A 264 -23.21 17.43 2.76
C GLN A 264 -22.06 18.40 3.05
N CYS A 265 -21.60 18.46 4.30
CA CYS A 265 -20.45 19.29 4.69
C CYS A 265 -19.18 18.89 3.94
N LYS A 266 -18.88 17.60 3.91
CA LYS A 266 -17.75 17.07 3.14
C LYS A 266 -17.87 17.41 1.66
N ALA A 267 -18.99 17.11 1.04
CA ALA A 267 -19.20 17.35 -0.39
C ALA A 267 -19.09 18.85 -0.74
N GLU A 268 -19.57 19.74 0.11
CA GLU A 268 -19.53 21.17 -0.13
C GLU A 268 -18.09 21.71 0.00
N PHE A 269 -17.29 21.27 0.97
CA PHE A 269 -15.88 21.61 1.04
C PHE A 269 -15.09 21.12 -0.20
N GLU A 270 -15.31 19.85 -0.58
CA GLU A 270 -14.60 19.24 -1.74
C GLU A 270 -14.98 19.89 -3.07
N LYS A 271 -16.24 20.29 -3.24
CA LYS A 271 -16.72 21.07 -4.41
C LYS A 271 -15.94 22.39 -4.57
N HIS A 272 -15.53 23.00 -3.47
CA HIS A 272 -14.74 24.24 -3.47
C HIS A 272 -13.22 23.99 -3.43
N GLY A 273 -12.78 22.74 -3.68
CA GLY A 273 -11.37 22.37 -3.74
C GLY A 273 -10.66 22.33 -2.37
N VAL A 274 -11.40 22.21 -1.27
CA VAL A 274 -10.87 22.00 0.06
C VAL A 274 -10.96 20.52 0.39
N ARG A 275 -9.83 19.89 0.67
CA ARG A 275 -9.77 18.51 1.12
C ARG A 275 -10.36 18.39 2.52
N VAL A 276 -11.29 17.47 2.70
CA VAL A 276 -11.69 16.99 4.02
C VAL A 276 -10.75 15.87 4.44
N ILE A 277 -10.07 16.05 5.57
CA ILE A 277 -9.14 15.06 6.13
C ILE A 277 -9.93 13.91 6.73
N GLY A 278 -11.01 14.24 7.44
CA GLY A 278 -11.88 13.30 8.11
C GLY A 278 -12.82 13.97 9.10
N ALA A 279 -13.36 13.18 10.01
CA ALA A 279 -14.25 13.65 11.08
C ALA A 279 -13.53 13.64 12.42
N TYR A 280 -13.87 14.60 13.28
CA TYR A 280 -13.58 14.62 14.71
C TYR A 280 -14.88 14.38 15.49
N SER A 281 -14.79 13.56 16.53
CA SER A 281 -15.86 13.45 17.53
C SER A 281 -15.34 12.76 18.80
N TYR A 282 -16.17 12.72 19.84
CA TYR A 282 -15.94 11.87 21.01
C TYR A 282 -16.82 10.62 20.98
N VAL A 283 -16.35 9.57 21.67
CA VAL A 283 -16.95 8.23 21.58
C VAL A 283 -18.46 8.23 21.81
N PRO A 284 -19.02 8.74 22.93
CA PRO A 284 -20.48 8.70 23.15
C PRO A 284 -21.31 9.47 22.12
N TYR A 285 -20.75 10.52 21.53
CA TYR A 285 -21.46 11.29 20.52
C TYR A 285 -21.56 10.56 19.19
N TRP A 286 -20.44 10.02 18.71
CA TRP A 286 -20.41 9.31 17.43
C TRP A 286 -21.29 8.05 17.47
N GLU A 287 -21.21 7.28 18.57
CA GLU A 287 -21.98 6.05 18.75
C GLU A 287 -23.48 6.28 18.99
N GLY A 288 -23.86 7.39 19.64
CA GLY A 288 -25.21 7.55 20.15
C GLY A 288 -25.96 8.80 19.71
N SER A 289 -25.30 9.84 19.20
CA SER A 289 -25.94 11.12 18.86
C SER A 289 -25.98 11.43 17.38
N VAL A 290 -25.27 10.67 16.54
CA VAL A 290 -25.37 10.80 15.08
C VAL A 290 -26.51 9.91 14.58
N ALA A 291 -27.53 10.52 13.99
CA ALA A 291 -28.69 9.81 13.46
C ALA A 291 -28.42 9.30 12.02
N PRO A 292 -29.02 8.18 11.60
CA PRO A 292 -29.97 7.35 12.36
C PRO A 292 -29.31 6.35 13.31
N HIS A 293 -28.00 6.14 13.21
CA HIS A 293 -27.17 5.27 14.05
C HIS A 293 -25.69 5.57 13.74
N GLU A 294 -24.78 5.01 14.48
CA GLU A 294 -23.32 5.15 14.29
C GLU A 294 -22.93 4.98 12.82
N PRO A 295 -22.42 6.02 12.15
CA PRO A 295 -22.00 5.92 10.75
C PRO A 295 -20.61 5.29 10.61
N ASP A 296 -20.35 4.65 9.46
CA ASP A 296 -19.00 4.23 9.11
C ASP A 296 -18.10 5.45 8.87
N SER A 297 -17.13 5.64 9.75
CA SER A 297 -16.26 6.82 9.72
C SER A 297 -15.30 6.87 8.52
N HIS A 298 -15.04 5.71 7.87
CA HIS A 298 -14.24 5.66 6.63
C HIS A 298 -14.86 6.49 5.50
N GLU A 299 -16.17 6.70 5.52
CA GLU A 299 -16.87 7.54 4.54
C GLU A 299 -16.36 8.98 4.52
N PHE A 300 -15.90 9.45 5.68
CA PHE A 300 -15.47 10.84 5.84
C PHE A 300 -13.96 11.04 5.71
N GLY A 301 -13.18 9.97 5.75
CA GLY A 301 -11.72 9.98 5.68
C GLY A 301 -11.08 9.39 6.93
N ALA A 302 -10.07 10.06 7.49
CA ALA A 302 -9.45 9.66 8.75
C ALA A 302 -10.35 10.00 9.95
N PHE A 303 -10.08 9.39 11.12
CA PHE A 303 -10.82 9.72 12.33
C PHE A 303 -9.91 10.37 13.39
N TRP A 304 -10.37 11.48 13.94
CA TRP A 304 -9.77 12.19 15.06
C TRP A 304 -10.69 12.06 16.27
N VAL A 305 -10.27 11.30 17.29
CA VAL A 305 -11.10 10.97 18.44
C VAL A 305 -10.74 11.82 19.65
N ALA A 306 -11.75 12.30 20.39
CA ALA A 306 -11.56 12.84 21.73
C ALA A 306 -11.89 11.79 22.80
N ALA A 307 -10.95 11.56 23.70
CA ALA A 307 -11.12 10.67 24.84
C ALA A 307 -10.10 11.02 25.94
N TYR A 308 -10.53 11.81 26.90
CA TYR A 308 -9.61 12.45 27.87
C TYR A 308 -9.25 11.60 29.09
N GLY A 309 -10.01 10.54 29.37
CA GLY A 309 -9.82 9.74 30.58
C GLY A 309 -9.87 10.60 31.84
N LYS A 310 -8.78 10.62 32.60
CA LYS A 310 -8.67 11.43 33.82
C LYS A 310 -8.44 12.93 33.56
N ASN A 311 -8.12 13.29 32.32
CA ASN A 311 -7.84 14.67 31.89
C ASN A 311 -6.90 15.44 32.81
N PRO A 312 -5.68 14.96 33.11
CA PRO A 312 -4.77 15.60 34.04
C PRO A 312 -4.22 16.90 33.47
N HIS A 313 -3.81 17.81 34.38
CA HIS A 313 -3.13 19.04 34.04
C HIS A 313 -1.61 18.80 33.99
N GLY A 314 -0.93 19.30 32.95
CA GLY A 314 0.52 19.15 32.82
C GLY A 314 1.03 19.41 31.41
N ARG A 315 2.33 19.18 31.19
CA ARG A 315 2.91 19.32 29.85
C ARG A 315 2.42 18.19 28.94
N PRO A 316 2.33 18.42 27.62
CA PRO A 316 1.83 17.42 26.67
C PRO A 316 2.39 16.03 26.88
N ARG A 317 3.71 15.89 26.94
CA ARG A 317 4.38 14.59 27.08
C ARG A 317 4.15 13.94 28.44
N ASP A 318 4.02 14.73 29.50
CA ASP A 318 3.91 14.23 30.87
C ASP A 318 2.51 13.65 31.14
N ILE A 319 1.50 14.18 30.46
CA ILE A 319 0.09 13.77 30.61
C ILE A 319 -0.38 12.78 29.52
N TYR A 320 0.46 12.50 28.53
CA TYR A 320 0.11 11.55 27.46
C TYR A 320 0.03 10.11 27.99
N PRO A 321 -1.11 9.42 27.80
CA PRO A 321 -1.29 8.07 28.35
C PRO A 321 -0.43 6.98 27.68
N GLY A 322 0.22 7.30 26.56
CA GLY A 322 1.17 6.43 25.87
C GLY A 322 0.64 5.74 24.61
N ASP A 323 1.57 5.30 23.76
CA ASP A 323 1.30 4.69 22.45
C ASP A 323 0.59 3.34 22.53
N GLN A 324 0.59 2.69 23.70
CA GLN A 324 -0.05 1.41 23.94
C GLN A 324 -1.43 1.54 24.61
N HIS A 325 -1.92 2.77 24.78
CA HIS A 325 -3.23 2.99 25.38
C HIS A 325 -4.34 2.43 24.48
N HIS A 326 -5.34 1.77 25.07
CA HIS A 326 -6.41 1.08 24.36
C HIS A 326 -7.21 1.98 23.40
N GLN A 327 -7.27 3.30 23.68
CA GLN A 327 -7.96 4.25 22.82
C GLN A 327 -7.44 4.27 21.38
N TRP A 328 -6.17 4.00 21.16
CA TRP A 328 -5.60 3.86 19.83
C TRP A 328 -6.12 2.67 19.04
N ASP A 329 -6.67 1.69 19.72
CA ASP A 329 -7.22 0.48 19.12
C ASP A 329 -8.74 0.42 19.16
N TYR A 330 -9.38 1.40 19.83
CA TYR A 330 -10.84 1.48 19.92
C TYR A 330 -11.42 1.95 18.58
N PRO A 331 -12.15 1.09 17.85
CA PRO A 331 -12.72 1.49 16.56
C PRO A 331 -13.96 2.36 16.81
N LEU A 332 -14.00 3.51 16.14
CA LEU A 332 -15.15 4.38 16.12
C LEU A 332 -15.66 4.49 14.69
N GLY A 333 -16.92 4.10 14.42
CA GLY A 333 -17.40 3.94 13.06
C GLY A 333 -16.55 2.96 12.24
N ASN A 334 -16.19 1.80 12.81
CA ASN A 334 -15.36 0.75 12.20
C ASN A 334 -13.90 1.15 11.89
N GLN A 335 -13.45 2.32 12.32
CA GLN A 335 -12.11 2.84 12.03
C GLN A 335 -11.34 3.17 13.31
N LYS A 336 -10.08 2.73 13.39
CA LYS A 336 -9.17 3.16 14.45
C LYS A 336 -8.77 4.62 14.25
N PRO A 337 -8.60 5.41 15.35
CA PRO A 337 -8.25 6.81 15.23
C PRO A 337 -6.87 7.01 14.59
N ALA A 338 -6.78 7.99 13.71
CA ALA A 338 -5.53 8.50 13.16
C ALA A 338 -4.91 9.57 14.09
N LEU A 339 -5.76 10.38 14.73
CA LEU A 339 -5.38 11.33 15.78
C LEU A 339 -6.19 11.07 17.04
N TRP A 340 -5.60 11.34 18.19
CA TRP A 340 -6.25 11.25 19.48
C TRP A 340 -6.08 12.54 20.29
N GLN A 341 -7.18 13.25 20.54
CA GLN A 341 -7.24 14.33 21.52
C GLN A 341 -7.38 13.69 22.91
N TYR A 342 -6.28 13.67 23.66
CA TYR A 342 -6.18 12.92 24.91
C TYR A 342 -6.36 13.79 26.16
N GLY A 343 -6.61 15.07 26.01
CA GLY A 343 -6.88 15.98 27.11
C GLY A 343 -7.24 17.38 26.65
N SER A 344 -7.81 18.17 27.57
CA SER A 344 -8.16 19.56 27.37
C SER A 344 -7.50 20.50 28.42
N ASN A 345 -6.55 19.96 29.20
CA ASN A 345 -5.89 20.68 30.28
C ASN A 345 -4.36 20.74 30.12
N ALA A 346 -3.85 20.56 28.92
CA ALA A 346 -2.41 20.64 28.68
C ALA A 346 -1.89 22.05 28.86
N GLN A 347 -0.74 22.19 29.52
CA GLN A 347 -0.07 23.49 29.69
C GLN A 347 0.88 23.72 28.53
N VAL A 348 0.51 24.63 27.64
CA VAL A 348 1.28 24.99 26.46
C VAL A 348 1.29 26.51 26.29
N ALA A 349 2.45 27.10 26.13
CA ALA A 349 2.66 28.54 25.92
C ALA A 349 2.02 29.44 26.99
N GLY A 350 1.71 28.88 28.18
CA GLY A 350 1.06 29.61 29.28
C GLY A 350 -0.47 29.48 29.28
N TYR A 351 -1.03 28.71 28.39
CA TYR A 351 -2.48 28.42 28.28
C TYR A 351 -2.80 27.00 28.67
N SER A 352 -4.03 26.78 29.13
CA SER A 352 -4.64 25.45 29.22
C SER A 352 -5.35 25.17 27.91
N VAL A 353 -4.97 24.11 27.22
CA VAL A 353 -5.42 23.86 25.83
C VAL A 353 -5.76 22.41 25.59
N ASP A 354 -6.52 22.17 24.55
CA ASP A 354 -6.75 20.85 23.97
C ASP A 354 -5.45 20.32 23.37
N ILE A 355 -5.20 19.03 23.61
CA ILE A 355 -3.93 18.41 23.29
C ILE A 355 -4.12 17.08 22.55
N ASN A 356 -3.39 16.95 21.46
CA ASN A 356 -3.49 15.87 20.51
C ASN A 356 -2.20 15.09 20.39
N ALA A 357 -2.33 13.82 20.07
CA ALA A 357 -1.23 12.94 19.72
C ALA A 357 -1.41 12.36 18.31
N TYR A 358 -0.30 12.26 17.57
CA TYR A 358 -0.19 11.53 16.33
C TYR A 358 0.98 10.55 16.43
N ARG A 359 0.75 9.27 16.10
CA ARG A 359 1.79 8.24 16.11
C ARG A 359 2.42 8.12 14.74
N GLY A 360 3.52 8.83 14.50
CA GLY A 360 4.21 8.83 13.22
C GLY A 360 5.24 9.95 13.09
N THR A 361 5.71 10.18 11.87
CA THR A 361 6.63 11.27 11.53
C THR A 361 5.89 12.53 11.09
N LYS A 362 6.58 13.66 11.05
CA LYS A 362 6.03 14.91 10.47
C LYS A 362 5.65 14.73 8.99
N ALA A 363 6.41 13.98 8.21
CA ALA A 363 6.12 13.69 6.81
C ALA A 363 4.83 12.88 6.67
N GLU A 364 4.64 11.84 7.49
CA GLU A 364 3.39 11.06 7.51
C GLU A 364 2.19 11.90 7.95
N LEU A 365 2.37 12.80 8.93
CA LEU A 365 1.30 13.72 9.35
C LEU A 365 0.94 14.73 8.25
N ARG A 366 1.93 15.29 7.55
CA ARG A 366 1.70 16.16 6.39
C ARG A 366 0.98 15.41 5.26
N ALA A 367 1.38 14.16 5.00
CA ALA A 367 0.71 13.31 4.03
C ALA A 367 -0.75 13.02 4.43
N LEU A 368 -1.01 12.77 5.72
CA LEU A 368 -2.37 12.61 6.24
C LEU A 368 -3.22 13.87 5.98
N PHE A 369 -2.68 15.04 6.29
CA PHE A 369 -3.42 16.29 6.13
C PHE A 369 -3.58 16.68 4.65
N SER A 370 -2.51 16.64 3.86
CA SER A 370 -2.54 17.04 2.44
C SER A 370 -3.21 16.03 1.53
N GLY A 371 -3.26 14.75 1.92
CA GLY A 371 -3.70 13.64 1.07
C GLY A 371 -2.71 13.29 -0.05
N LYS A 372 -1.56 13.92 -0.03
CA LYS A 372 -0.46 13.63 -0.97
C LYS A 372 0.67 13.03 -0.16
N PRO A 373 1.29 11.93 -0.59
CA PRO A 373 2.58 11.57 -0.04
C PRO A 373 3.47 12.81 -0.22
N GLU A 374 4.19 13.21 0.82
CA GLU A 374 5.27 14.16 0.60
C GLU A 374 6.20 13.53 -0.45
N PRO A 375 6.70 14.30 -1.43
CA PRO A 375 7.85 13.82 -2.16
C PRO A 375 8.86 13.45 -1.08
N ASP A 376 9.29 12.19 -1.10
CA ASP A 376 10.36 11.71 -0.20
C ASP A 376 11.40 12.84 -0.12
N GLU A 377 11.84 13.18 1.08
CA GLU A 377 12.96 14.13 1.25
C GLU A 377 13.97 13.77 0.18
N GLU A 378 14.37 14.72 -0.68
CA GLU A 378 15.28 14.43 -1.79
C GLU A 378 16.34 13.46 -1.26
N PRO A 379 16.45 12.26 -1.84
CA PRO A 379 17.27 11.24 -1.25
C PRO A 379 18.67 11.82 -1.06
N SER A 380 19.22 11.62 0.11
CA SER A 380 20.57 12.10 0.42
C SER A 380 21.53 11.70 -0.70
N GLU A 381 22.61 12.43 -0.91
CA GLU A 381 23.61 12.11 -1.92
C GLU A 381 24.07 10.64 -1.80
N GLU A 382 24.10 10.08 -0.58
CA GLU A 382 24.43 8.68 -0.32
C GLU A 382 23.32 7.73 -0.80
N GLU A 383 22.05 8.07 -0.60
CA GLU A 383 20.90 7.29 -1.08
C GLU A 383 20.77 7.37 -2.60
N MET A 384 21.01 8.54 -3.19
CA MET A 384 21.07 8.72 -4.64
C MET A 384 22.20 7.91 -5.26
N ASN A 385 23.37 7.92 -4.66
CA ASN A 385 24.51 7.12 -5.09
C ASN A 385 24.25 5.61 -4.95
N LYS A 386 23.53 5.20 -3.90
CA LYS A 386 23.11 3.81 -3.72
C LYS A 386 22.10 3.40 -4.78
N LEU A 387 21.11 4.22 -5.05
CA LEU A 387 20.11 4.00 -6.11
C LEU A 387 20.76 3.97 -7.49
N TYR A 388 21.66 4.90 -7.78
CA TYR A 388 22.43 4.93 -9.02
C TYR A 388 23.25 3.64 -9.22
N ARG A 389 23.93 3.15 -8.18
CA ARG A 389 24.66 1.86 -8.23
C ARG A 389 23.71 0.69 -8.47
N GLN A 390 22.54 0.66 -7.83
CA GLN A 390 21.53 -0.38 -8.02
C GLN A 390 20.99 -0.39 -9.45
N ILE A 391 20.64 0.77 -10.00
CA ILE A 391 20.20 0.93 -11.39
C ILE A 391 21.31 0.51 -12.38
N THR A 392 22.52 0.98 -12.16
CA THR A 392 23.66 0.62 -13.02
C THR A 392 23.97 -0.87 -12.98
N THR A 393 23.90 -1.48 -11.80
CA THR A 393 24.08 -2.93 -11.63
C THR A 393 22.95 -3.71 -12.29
N PHE A 394 21.71 -3.22 -12.22
CA PHE A 394 20.57 -3.82 -12.90
C PHE A 394 20.73 -3.73 -14.43
N ILE A 395 21.06 -2.56 -14.95
CA ILE A 395 21.26 -2.35 -16.39
C ILE A 395 22.40 -3.23 -16.91
N SER A 396 23.56 -3.19 -16.27
CA SER A 396 24.73 -3.94 -16.74
C SER A 396 24.62 -5.45 -16.47
N GLY A 397 24.07 -5.85 -15.33
CA GLY A 397 24.01 -7.26 -14.94
C GLY A 397 22.80 -8.02 -15.48
N TYR A 398 21.67 -7.32 -15.70
CA TYR A 398 20.44 -7.96 -16.15
C TYR A 398 20.06 -7.64 -17.59
N LEU A 399 20.04 -6.37 -17.96
CA LEU A 399 19.66 -5.98 -19.33
C LEU A 399 20.80 -6.17 -20.33
N GLY A 400 22.05 -5.92 -19.92
CA GLY A 400 23.23 -6.07 -20.79
C GLY A 400 23.30 -7.44 -21.47
N PRO A 401 23.31 -8.56 -20.74
CA PRO A 401 23.36 -9.90 -21.33
C PRO A 401 22.19 -10.22 -22.26
N GLN A 402 21.00 -9.67 -21.98
CA GLN A 402 19.81 -9.88 -22.83
C GLN A 402 19.91 -9.08 -24.13
N ILE A 403 20.42 -7.86 -24.06
CA ILE A 403 20.68 -7.03 -25.25
C ILE A 403 21.76 -7.69 -26.13
N GLU A 404 22.83 -8.21 -25.53
CA GLU A 404 23.86 -8.96 -26.23
C GLU A 404 23.31 -10.22 -26.91
N ALA A 405 22.50 -11.02 -26.19
CA ALA A 405 21.84 -12.20 -26.74
C ALA A 405 20.90 -11.86 -27.89
N LEU A 406 20.14 -10.76 -27.80
CA LEU A 406 19.29 -10.27 -28.89
C LEU A 406 20.13 -9.79 -30.08
N GLN A 407 21.24 -9.15 -29.85
CA GLN A 407 22.20 -8.73 -30.90
C GLN A 407 22.81 -9.94 -31.60
N ASP A 408 23.14 -11.00 -30.85
CA ASP A 408 23.64 -12.26 -31.40
C ASP A 408 22.60 -12.92 -32.30
N VAL A 409 21.35 -13.07 -31.83
CA VAL A 409 20.24 -13.62 -32.61
C VAL A 409 20.00 -12.77 -33.88
N TRP A 410 20.00 -11.45 -33.74
CA TRP A 410 19.85 -10.54 -34.87
C TRP A 410 21.00 -10.70 -35.88
N THR A 411 22.22 -10.84 -35.41
CA THR A 411 23.41 -11.06 -36.25
C THR A 411 23.34 -12.41 -36.94
N GLN A 412 22.93 -13.48 -36.26
CA GLN A 412 22.77 -14.81 -36.88
C GLN A 412 21.70 -14.79 -37.97
N LEU A 413 20.59 -14.12 -37.76
CA LEU A 413 19.52 -14.04 -38.75
C LEU A 413 19.87 -13.16 -39.95
N ARG A 414 20.52 -12.04 -39.71
CA ARG A 414 20.75 -11.00 -40.73
C ARG A 414 22.19 -10.84 -41.22
N GLY A 415 23.13 -11.55 -40.60
CA GLY A 415 24.54 -11.39 -40.86
C GLY A 415 25.21 -10.19 -40.18
N PRO A 416 26.51 -10.06 -40.20
CA PRO A 416 27.26 -8.97 -39.59
C PRO A 416 26.78 -7.60 -40.09
N GLY A 417 26.41 -6.74 -39.16
CA GLY A 417 25.85 -5.40 -39.47
C GLY A 417 24.57 -5.40 -40.32
N GLY A 418 23.82 -6.51 -40.33
CA GLY A 418 22.58 -6.66 -41.13
C GLY A 418 22.79 -6.79 -42.64
N LYS A 419 24.01 -7.05 -43.07
CA LYS A 419 24.40 -7.06 -44.49
C LYS A 419 24.39 -8.45 -45.17
N GLY A 420 23.79 -9.43 -44.53
CA GLY A 420 23.78 -10.83 -45.00
C GLY A 420 25.09 -11.58 -44.72
N TRP A 421 25.10 -12.86 -45.09
CA TRP A 421 26.21 -13.77 -44.93
C TRP A 421 26.80 -14.11 -46.29
N ALA A 422 28.09 -13.84 -46.55
CA ALA A 422 28.72 -14.11 -47.82
C ALA A 422 28.67 -15.60 -48.23
N GLN A 423 28.69 -16.51 -47.26
CA GLN A 423 28.59 -17.97 -47.50
C GLN A 423 27.21 -18.46 -47.91
N LEU A 424 26.15 -17.67 -47.72
CA LEU A 424 24.79 -18.02 -48.12
C LEU A 424 24.48 -17.61 -49.59
N GLY A 425 25.43 -16.97 -50.27
CA GLY A 425 25.26 -16.46 -51.64
C GLY A 425 24.75 -15.03 -51.70
N GLN A 426 24.43 -14.59 -52.93
CA GLN A 426 23.99 -13.24 -53.20
C GLN A 426 22.66 -13.24 -53.98
N ASN A 427 21.86 -12.20 -53.79
CA ASN A 427 20.65 -11.95 -54.58
C ASN A 427 21.03 -11.34 -55.94
N ASP A 428 20.02 -11.15 -56.82
CA ASP A 428 20.16 -10.59 -58.15
C ASP A 428 20.75 -9.15 -58.19
N ARG A 429 20.84 -8.50 -57.03
CA ARG A 429 21.43 -7.16 -56.83
C ARG A 429 22.85 -7.23 -56.28
N GLY A 430 23.44 -8.40 -56.14
CA GLY A 430 24.79 -8.60 -55.63
C GLY A 430 24.90 -8.42 -54.07
N GLN A 431 23.78 -8.41 -53.36
CA GLN A 431 23.75 -8.31 -51.89
C GLN A 431 23.77 -9.71 -51.27
N ASN A 432 24.56 -9.92 -50.20
CA ASN A 432 24.60 -11.19 -49.49
C ASN A 432 23.23 -11.53 -48.91
N LEU A 433 22.84 -12.78 -48.95
CA LEU A 433 21.60 -13.27 -48.42
C LEU A 433 21.66 -13.29 -46.88
N THR A 434 20.56 -12.87 -46.23
CA THR A 434 20.33 -13.15 -44.83
C THR A 434 19.96 -14.63 -44.68
N LEU A 435 19.98 -15.17 -43.46
CA LEU A 435 19.49 -16.53 -43.22
C LEU A 435 18.04 -16.71 -43.68
N VAL A 436 17.23 -15.72 -43.40
CA VAL A 436 15.79 -15.70 -43.80
C VAL A 436 15.65 -15.73 -45.30
N ASP A 437 16.42 -14.92 -46.04
CA ASP A 437 16.39 -14.92 -47.52
C ASP A 437 16.85 -16.26 -48.09
N ALA A 438 17.94 -16.85 -47.52
CA ALA A 438 18.42 -18.13 -47.97
C ALA A 438 17.42 -19.27 -47.77
N VAL A 439 16.76 -19.32 -46.59
CA VAL A 439 15.68 -20.28 -46.33
C VAL A 439 14.53 -20.12 -47.29
N ALA A 440 14.09 -18.86 -47.55
CA ALA A 440 13.03 -18.58 -48.52
C ALA A 440 13.42 -19.06 -49.93
N TYR A 441 14.67 -18.83 -50.35
CA TYR A 441 15.20 -19.30 -51.64
C TYR A 441 15.18 -20.84 -51.74
N VAL A 442 15.63 -21.55 -50.71
CA VAL A 442 15.59 -23.02 -50.67
C VAL A 442 14.17 -23.55 -50.74
N ILE A 443 13.21 -22.95 -50.07
CA ILE A 443 11.79 -23.31 -50.16
C ILE A 443 11.28 -23.18 -51.60
N GLN A 444 11.61 -22.06 -52.29
CA GLN A 444 11.22 -21.85 -53.68
C GLN A 444 11.88 -22.87 -54.61
N LEU A 445 13.14 -23.20 -54.38
CA LEU A 445 13.84 -24.21 -55.18
C LEU A 445 13.23 -25.61 -55.03
N LEU A 446 12.90 -25.98 -53.81
CA LEU A 446 12.21 -27.24 -53.50
C LEU A 446 10.84 -27.33 -54.17
N ALA A 447 10.08 -26.23 -54.16
CA ALA A 447 8.79 -26.17 -54.87
C ALA A 447 8.95 -26.45 -56.38
N ARG A 448 9.95 -25.82 -57.04
CA ARG A 448 10.27 -26.04 -58.45
C ARG A 448 10.71 -27.47 -58.74
N VAL A 449 11.48 -28.07 -57.85
CA VAL A 449 11.92 -29.51 -57.96
C VAL A 449 10.67 -30.42 -57.88
N LEU A 450 9.81 -30.19 -56.91
CA LEU A 450 8.55 -30.96 -56.79
C LEU A 450 7.64 -30.84 -58.00
N GLU A 451 7.46 -29.63 -58.54
CA GLU A 451 6.71 -29.44 -59.79
C GLU A 451 7.35 -30.19 -60.96
N THR A 452 8.69 -30.21 -61.05
CA THR A 452 9.40 -30.91 -62.11
C THR A 452 9.25 -32.42 -61.97
N LEU A 453 9.36 -32.96 -60.74
CA LEU A 453 9.14 -34.38 -60.46
C LEU A 453 7.70 -34.80 -60.83
N ALA A 454 6.71 -34.01 -60.42
CA ALA A 454 5.31 -34.28 -60.78
C ALA A 454 5.07 -34.30 -62.31
N ARG A 455 5.75 -33.42 -63.07
CA ARG A 455 5.70 -33.46 -64.57
C ARG A 455 6.36 -34.72 -65.14
N ILE A 456 7.46 -35.17 -64.55
CA ILE A 456 8.15 -36.40 -64.96
C ILE A 456 7.28 -37.61 -64.64
N GLU A 457 6.72 -37.69 -63.48
CA GLU A 457 5.85 -38.74 -63.01
C GLU A 457 4.63 -38.90 -63.97
N LYS A 458 3.95 -37.78 -64.26
CA LYS A 458 2.86 -37.77 -65.22
C LYS A 458 3.28 -38.26 -66.63
N LYS A 459 4.48 -37.90 -67.14
CA LYS A 459 4.98 -38.36 -68.43
C LYS A 459 5.36 -39.85 -68.43
N LEU A 460 5.65 -40.42 -67.27
CA LEU A 460 5.93 -41.86 -67.14
C LEU A 460 4.64 -42.70 -67.07
N GLU A 461 3.57 -42.12 -66.49
CA GLU A 461 2.25 -42.75 -66.48
C GLU A 461 1.56 -42.74 -67.85
N GLU A 462 1.91 -41.75 -68.73
CA GLU A 462 1.36 -41.63 -70.09
C GLU A 462 2.10 -42.52 -71.12
N ARG A 463 3.11 -43.28 -70.73
CA ARG A 463 3.87 -44.25 -71.55
C ARG A 463 3.49 -45.69 -71.22
#